data_502daba07e3823681bcb0bf464e468a4
#
_entry.id   502daba07e3823681bcb0bf464e468a4
#
_cell.length_a   1.000
_cell.length_b   1.000
_cell.length_c   1.000
_cell.angle_alpha   90.00
_cell.angle_beta   90.00
_cell.angle_gamma   90.00
#
_symmetry.space_group_name_H-M   'P 1'
#
loop_
_entity.id
_entity.type
_entity.pdbx_description
1 polymer ?
#
loop_
_entity_poly.entity_id
_entity_poly.type
_entity_poly.pdbx_seq_one_letter_code
_entity_poly.pdbx_strand_id
1 'polypeptide(L)'
;TLDHLIIAVKDLDQAEKNYKKILGTNPVWRGRHKSLGTANSIFNFKNTYLELLTSDGEGLGAELIKNLIQENGEGLAGIVFGVDDMLQTVQQLKHEGYQISDPAEGEGSDDETNKVRKWENLFLPPELTRGLFSFIIQHHDGELPSHKEYAKDSINKLDHVVINTNNADSFIEIYRDVFKIRLALDKTIEHWNSRMLFFRLNKTTIEVVER
;
A
#
# COMPACT_ATOMS: atom_id res chain seq x y z
N THR A 1 6.27 5.81 -6.95
CA THR A 1 4.80 6.10 -6.90
C THR A 1 4.17 5.51 -5.65
N LEU A 2 2.95 5.95 -5.24
CA LEU A 2 2.09 5.18 -4.37
C LEU A 2 1.40 4.12 -5.22
N ASP A 3 1.77 2.86 -5.03
CA ASP A 3 1.17 1.77 -5.79
C ASP A 3 -0.23 1.46 -5.25
N HIS A 4 -0.32 1.09 -3.97
CA HIS A 4 -1.62 0.81 -3.34
C HIS A 4 -1.61 0.95 -1.81
N LEU A 5 -2.82 0.89 -1.24
CA LEU A 5 -3.05 0.75 0.19
C LEU A 5 -3.62 -0.63 0.50
N ILE A 6 -3.18 -1.22 1.61
CA ILE A 6 -3.65 -2.52 2.09
C ILE A 6 -4.61 -2.31 3.26
N ILE A 7 -5.79 -2.89 3.14
CA ILE A 7 -6.77 -3.02 4.22
C ILE A 7 -6.79 -4.48 4.69
N ALA A 8 -6.31 -4.73 5.89
CA ALA A 8 -6.35 -6.05 6.48
C ALA A 8 -7.77 -6.36 6.99
N VAL A 9 -8.33 -7.50 6.57
CA VAL A 9 -9.70 -7.90 6.91
C VAL A 9 -9.75 -9.37 7.31
N LYS A 10 -10.70 -9.73 8.21
CA LYS A 10 -10.94 -11.13 8.64
C LYS A 10 -11.81 -11.88 7.65
N ASP A 11 -12.86 -11.22 7.17
CA ASP A 11 -13.86 -11.77 6.26
C ASP A 11 -13.85 -10.96 4.97
N LEU A 12 -13.23 -11.53 3.93
CA LEU A 12 -13.08 -10.86 2.63
C LEU A 12 -14.44 -10.64 1.95
N ASP A 13 -15.39 -11.56 2.07
CA ASP A 13 -16.72 -11.44 1.46
C ASP A 13 -17.52 -10.31 2.08
N GLN A 14 -17.48 -10.21 3.41
CA GLN A 14 -18.19 -9.14 4.12
C GLN A 14 -17.53 -7.79 3.88
N ALA A 15 -16.20 -7.73 3.90
CA ALA A 15 -15.45 -6.51 3.59
C ALA A 15 -15.74 -6.04 2.17
N GLU A 16 -15.69 -6.93 1.18
CA GLU A 16 -15.99 -6.59 -0.22
C GLU A 16 -17.41 -6.01 -0.36
N LYS A 17 -18.42 -6.62 0.27
CA LYS A 17 -19.80 -6.09 0.26
C LYS A 17 -19.88 -4.68 0.86
N ASN A 18 -19.14 -4.42 1.93
CA ASN A 18 -19.11 -3.12 2.59
C ASN A 18 -18.43 -2.07 1.70
N TYR A 19 -17.26 -2.41 1.15
CA TYR A 19 -16.52 -1.49 0.29
C TYR A 19 -17.21 -1.20 -1.04
N LYS A 20 -17.92 -2.17 -1.64
CA LYS A 20 -18.83 -1.92 -2.78
C LYS A 20 -19.85 -0.82 -2.49
N LYS A 21 -20.45 -0.85 -1.30
CA LYS A 21 -21.42 0.18 -0.88
C LYS A 21 -20.76 1.53 -0.64
N ILE A 22 -19.60 1.55 0.04
CA ILE A 22 -18.89 2.78 0.38
C ILE A 22 -18.34 3.46 -0.88
N LEU A 23 -17.71 2.68 -1.77
CA LEU A 23 -17.04 3.20 -2.96
C LEU A 23 -17.99 3.41 -4.15
N GLY A 24 -19.17 2.79 -4.13
CA GLY A 24 -20.12 2.85 -5.24
C GLY A 24 -19.61 2.15 -6.51
N THR A 25 -18.69 1.17 -6.36
CA THR A 25 -18.10 0.43 -7.48
C THR A 25 -17.82 -1.02 -7.11
N ASN A 26 -17.67 -1.88 -8.10
CA ASN A 26 -17.26 -3.27 -7.89
C ASN A 26 -15.73 -3.38 -7.85
N PRO A 27 -15.17 -4.42 -7.19
CA PRO A 27 -13.76 -4.74 -7.36
C PRO A 27 -13.49 -5.14 -8.80
N VAL A 28 -12.26 -4.96 -9.22
CA VAL A 28 -11.79 -5.32 -10.57
C VAL A 28 -11.01 -6.63 -10.59
N TRP A 29 -10.69 -7.13 -9.41
CA TRP A 29 -9.90 -8.34 -9.20
C TRP A 29 -10.32 -9.00 -7.89
N ARG A 30 -10.43 -10.32 -7.90
CA ARG A 30 -10.52 -11.15 -6.72
C ARG A 30 -9.64 -12.37 -6.93
N GLY A 31 -8.68 -12.58 -6.04
CA GLY A 31 -7.68 -13.61 -6.28
C GLY A 31 -6.96 -14.09 -5.04
N ARG A 32 -5.96 -14.92 -5.28
CA ARG A 32 -5.14 -15.57 -4.27
C ARG A 32 -3.66 -15.49 -4.56
N HIS A 33 -2.89 -15.37 -3.48
CA HIS A 33 -1.44 -15.50 -3.45
C HIS A 33 -1.10 -16.83 -2.78
N LYS A 34 -1.11 -17.92 -3.55
CA LYS A 34 -1.00 -19.30 -3.01
C LYS A 34 0.27 -19.51 -2.18
N SER A 35 1.41 -18.98 -2.64
CA SER A 35 2.69 -19.09 -1.92
C SER A 35 2.72 -18.31 -0.60
N LEU A 36 1.90 -17.28 -0.47
CA LEU A 36 1.81 -16.43 0.73
C LEU A 36 0.66 -16.82 1.66
N GLY A 37 -0.27 -17.67 1.20
CA GLY A 37 -1.46 -18.07 1.94
C GLY A 37 -2.43 -16.92 2.19
N THR A 38 -2.60 -16.01 1.20
CA THR A 38 -3.50 -14.86 1.29
C THR A 38 -4.48 -14.81 0.13
N ALA A 39 -5.65 -14.20 0.36
CA ALA A 39 -6.62 -13.86 -0.67
C ALA A 39 -6.92 -12.36 -0.63
N ASN A 40 -7.26 -11.81 -1.79
CA ASN A 40 -7.50 -10.38 -1.92
C ASN A 40 -8.72 -10.03 -2.78
N SER A 41 -9.20 -8.80 -2.61
CA SER A 41 -10.14 -8.13 -3.52
C SER A 41 -9.66 -6.71 -3.76
N ILE A 42 -9.57 -6.28 -5.03
CA ILE A 42 -8.94 -5.01 -5.40
C ILE A 42 -9.97 -4.06 -6.00
N PHE A 43 -10.02 -2.86 -5.44
CA PHE A 43 -10.79 -1.72 -5.96
C PHE A 43 -9.84 -0.73 -6.62
N ASN A 44 -9.91 -0.63 -7.94
CA ASN A 44 -9.04 0.27 -8.70
C ASN A 44 -9.58 1.71 -8.68
N PHE A 45 -8.68 2.69 -8.56
CA PHE A 45 -8.93 4.12 -8.70
C PHE A 45 -8.14 4.67 -9.88
N LYS A 46 -8.37 5.92 -10.24
CA LYS A 46 -7.63 6.59 -11.33
C LYS A 46 -6.16 6.84 -11.04
N ASN A 47 -5.76 6.81 -9.77
CA ASN A 47 -4.41 7.18 -9.33
C ASN A 47 -3.70 6.16 -8.46
N THR A 48 -4.38 5.12 -7.99
CA THR A 48 -3.86 4.02 -7.16
C THR A 48 -4.93 2.94 -7.04
N TYR A 49 -4.74 1.92 -6.20
CA TYR A 49 -5.81 0.99 -5.86
C TYR A 49 -5.84 0.68 -4.37
N LEU A 50 -6.96 0.15 -3.93
CA LEU A 50 -7.19 -0.34 -2.59
C LEU A 50 -7.27 -1.86 -2.62
N GLU A 51 -6.43 -2.53 -1.85
CA GLU A 51 -6.41 -3.98 -1.71
C GLU A 51 -7.02 -4.38 -0.36
N LEU A 52 -8.14 -5.08 -0.38
CA LEU A 52 -8.62 -5.82 0.78
C LEU A 52 -7.84 -7.12 0.84
N LEU A 53 -7.14 -7.38 1.92
CA LEU A 53 -6.24 -8.53 2.08
C LEU A 53 -6.60 -9.34 3.32
N THR A 54 -6.77 -10.65 3.15
CA THR A 54 -7.07 -11.60 4.23
C THR A 54 -6.10 -12.78 4.23
N SER A 55 -5.99 -13.45 5.36
CA SER A 55 -5.34 -14.76 5.43
C SER A 55 -6.23 -15.84 4.80
N ASP A 56 -5.67 -16.68 3.91
CA ASP A 56 -6.37 -17.78 3.22
C ASP A 56 -5.46 -19.02 3.19
N GLY A 57 -5.31 -19.66 4.35
CA GLY A 57 -4.47 -20.83 4.51
C GLY A 57 -3.22 -20.60 5.37
N GLU A 58 -2.13 -21.25 4.98
CA GLU A 58 -0.82 -21.19 5.64
C GLU A 58 0.18 -20.45 4.76
N GLY A 59 1.13 -19.74 5.38
CA GLY A 59 2.20 -19.03 4.70
C GLY A 59 2.60 -17.74 5.43
N LEU A 60 3.74 -17.17 5.06
CA LEU A 60 4.27 -15.97 5.71
C LEU A 60 3.31 -14.77 5.60
N GLY A 61 2.63 -14.62 4.47
CA GLY A 61 1.63 -13.56 4.28
C GLY A 61 0.42 -13.77 5.17
N ALA A 62 -0.08 -15.03 5.28
CA ALA A 62 -1.20 -15.36 6.16
C ALA A 62 -0.88 -15.06 7.64
N GLU A 63 0.31 -15.43 8.10
CA GLU A 63 0.76 -15.13 9.46
C GLU A 63 0.88 -13.63 9.71
N LEU A 64 1.48 -12.90 8.77
CA LEU A 64 1.61 -11.45 8.86
C LEU A 64 0.25 -10.76 8.99
N ILE A 65 -0.73 -11.10 8.13
CA ILE A 65 -2.06 -10.49 8.19
C ILE A 65 -2.79 -10.86 9.49
N LYS A 66 -2.68 -12.10 9.98
CA LYS A 66 -3.24 -12.49 11.27
C LYS A 66 -2.66 -11.68 12.42
N ASN A 67 -1.33 -11.48 12.43
CA ASN A 67 -0.65 -10.69 13.48
C ASN A 67 -1.06 -9.21 13.41
N LEU A 68 -1.07 -8.61 12.22
CA LEU A 68 -1.52 -7.22 12.04
C LEU A 68 -2.95 -7.00 12.55
N ILE A 69 -3.86 -7.92 12.25
CA ILE A 69 -5.24 -7.84 12.73
C ILE A 69 -5.34 -8.10 14.24
N GLN A 70 -4.53 -8.97 14.79
CA GLN A 70 -4.52 -9.24 16.23
C GLN A 70 -4.02 -8.04 17.02
N GLU A 71 -2.99 -7.35 16.53
CA GLU A 71 -2.38 -6.20 17.21
C GLU A 71 -3.17 -4.91 17.03
N ASN A 72 -3.70 -4.66 15.82
CA ASN A 72 -4.26 -3.36 15.44
C ASN A 72 -5.75 -3.39 15.09
N GLY A 73 -6.36 -4.58 15.02
CA GLY A 73 -7.70 -4.75 14.47
C GLY A 73 -7.74 -4.77 12.94
N GLU A 74 -8.95 -4.83 12.38
CA GLU A 74 -9.18 -4.70 10.94
C GLU A 74 -9.07 -3.24 10.52
N GLY A 75 -8.55 -2.98 9.32
CA GLY A 75 -8.47 -1.63 8.77
C GLY A 75 -7.24 -1.38 7.91
N LEU A 76 -6.90 -0.10 7.73
CA LEU A 76 -5.73 0.31 6.97
C LEU A 76 -4.46 -0.20 7.66
N ALA A 77 -3.78 -1.11 6.99
CA ALA A 77 -2.62 -1.83 7.53
C ALA A 77 -1.32 -1.48 6.81
N GLY A 78 -1.36 -1.19 5.50
CA GLY A 78 -0.14 -1.04 4.72
C GLY A 78 -0.17 0.05 3.67
N ILE A 79 1.04 0.56 3.38
CA ILE A 79 1.32 1.51 2.30
C ILE A 79 2.38 0.88 1.40
N VAL A 80 2.08 0.72 0.11
CA VAL A 80 2.98 0.09 -0.85
C VAL A 80 3.43 1.10 -1.90
N PHE A 81 4.75 1.16 -2.11
CA PHE A 81 5.38 2.06 -3.08
C PHE A 81 5.74 1.29 -4.36
N GLY A 82 5.41 1.85 -5.51
CA GLY A 82 5.75 1.28 -6.82
C GLY A 82 7.00 1.91 -7.40
N VAL A 83 7.83 1.08 -8.04
CA VAL A 83 9.02 1.48 -8.80
C VAL A 83 9.01 0.86 -10.19
N ASP A 84 9.76 1.47 -11.10
CA ASP A 84 9.92 0.98 -12.48
C ASP A 84 11.20 0.13 -12.63
N ASP A 85 12.16 0.25 -11.68
CA ASP A 85 13.43 -0.49 -11.67
C ASP A 85 13.79 -0.91 -10.25
N MET A 86 13.51 -2.17 -9.93
CA MET A 86 13.77 -2.76 -8.61
C MET A 86 15.27 -2.90 -8.36
N LEU A 87 16.04 -3.28 -9.39
CA LEU A 87 17.49 -3.45 -9.25
C LEU A 87 18.17 -2.13 -8.90
N GLN A 88 17.82 -1.05 -9.60
CA GLN A 88 18.33 0.29 -9.32
C GLN A 88 17.93 0.74 -7.91
N THR A 89 16.70 0.46 -7.50
CA THR A 89 16.20 0.80 -6.15
C THR A 89 16.99 0.09 -5.07
N VAL A 90 17.24 -1.20 -5.21
CA VAL A 90 18.07 -2.01 -4.27
C VAL A 90 19.51 -1.45 -4.18
N GLN A 91 20.12 -1.15 -5.34
CA GLN A 91 21.47 -0.61 -5.38
C GLN A 91 21.57 0.76 -4.71
N GLN A 92 20.59 1.63 -4.94
CA GLN A 92 20.53 2.94 -4.29
C GLN A 92 20.44 2.82 -2.78
N LEU A 93 19.50 2.00 -2.26
CA LEU A 93 19.32 1.83 -0.82
C LEU A 93 20.56 1.20 -0.16
N LYS A 94 21.19 0.21 -0.80
CA LYS A 94 22.47 -0.37 -0.33
C LYS A 94 23.60 0.66 -0.32
N HIS A 95 23.68 1.53 -1.33
CA HIS A 95 24.66 2.61 -1.40
C HIS A 95 24.46 3.67 -0.30
N GLU A 96 23.20 3.93 0.07
CA GLU A 96 22.83 4.82 1.19
C GLU A 96 23.07 4.16 2.57
N GLY A 97 23.55 2.91 2.62
CA GLY A 97 23.97 2.21 3.84
C GLY A 97 22.90 1.32 4.46
N TYR A 98 21.75 1.16 3.85
CA TYR A 98 20.68 0.29 4.38
C TYR A 98 20.97 -1.18 4.11
N GLN A 99 20.63 -2.03 5.10
CA GLN A 99 20.68 -3.49 4.95
C GLN A 99 19.43 -3.97 4.23
N ILE A 100 19.57 -4.19 2.92
CA ILE A 100 18.45 -4.56 2.04
C ILE A 100 18.59 -6.02 1.62
N SER A 101 17.52 -6.80 1.85
CA SER A 101 17.40 -8.17 1.33
C SER A 101 17.20 -8.17 -0.20
N ASP A 102 17.35 -9.33 -0.80
CA ASP A 102 16.98 -9.50 -2.20
C ASP A 102 15.44 -9.41 -2.36
N PRO A 103 14.95 -8.88 -3.50
CA PRO A 103 13.52 -8.87 -3.80
C PRO A 103 12.95 -10.29 -3.85
N ALA A 104 11.71 -10.43 -3.39
CA ALA A 104 10.97 -11.68 -3.42
C ALA A 104 9.95 -11.67 -4.55
N GLU A 105 9.95 -12.73 -5.36
CA GLU A 105 8.93 -12.92 -6.39
C GLU A 105 7.54 -13.10 -5.78
N GLY A 106 6.55 -12.49 -6.41
CA GLY A 106 5.14 -12.59 -6.07
C GLY A 106 4.30 -12.95 -7.28
N GLU A 107 3.28 -13.73 -7.04
CA GLU A 107 2.29 -14.11 -8.06
C GLU A 107 0.90 -14.13 -7.45
N GLY A 108 -0.07 -13.63 -8.19
CA GLY A 108 -1.49 -13.71 -7.87
C GLY A 108 -2.31 -14.19 -9.04
N SER A 109 -3.31 -15.00 -8.76
CA SER A 109 -4.27 -15.51 -9.77
C SER A 109 -5.67 -15.02 -9.46
N ASP A 110 -6.37 -14.54 -10.48
CA ASP A 110 -7.78 -14.14 -10.39
C ASP A 110 -8.69 -15.37 -10.37
N ASP A 111 -9.62 -15.41 -9.41
CA ASP A 111 -10.50 -16.56 -9.17
C ASP A 111 -11.54 -16.79 -10.30
N GLU A 112 -11.93 -15.73 -11.03
CA GLU A 112 -12.95 -15.81 -12.08
C GLU A 112 -12.33 -16.05 -13.46
N THR A 113 -11.27 -15.32 -13.78
CA THR A 113 -10.69 -15.29 -15.12
C THR A 113 -9.45 -16.17 -15.28
N ASN A 114 -8.89 -16.67 -14.17
CA ASN A 114 -7.61 -17.38 -14.09
C ASN A 114 -6.42 -16.57 -14.67
N LYS A 115 -6.57 -15.26 -14.82
CA LYS A 115 -5.46 -14.38 -15.18
C LYS A 115 -4.44 -14.36 -14.05
N VAL A 116 -3.17 -14.27 -14.42
CA VAL A 116 -2.05 -14.22 -13.49
C VAL A 116 -1.39 -12.86 -13.58
N ARG A 117 -0.96 -12.34 -12.43
CA ARG A 117 -0.09 -11.17 -12.31
C ARG A 117 1.17 -11.58 -11.59
N LYS A 118 2.31 -11.02 -12.02
CA LYS A 118 3.62 -11.27 -11.41
C LYS A 118 4.32 -9.97 -11.07
N TRP A 119 5.02 -9.99 -9.95
CA TRP A 119 5.75 -8.82 -9.44
C TRP A 119 6.94 -9.26 -8.58
N GLU A 120 7.75 -8.30 -8.19
CA GLU A 120 8.74 -8.44 -7.12
C GLU A 120 8.40 -7.51 -5.97
N ASN A 121 8.61 -7.99 -4.74
CA ASN A 121 8.45 -7.23 -3.51
C ASN A 121 9.80 -7.02 -2.85
N LEU A 122 10.14 -5.79 -2.49
CA LEU A 122 11.25 -5.47 -1.64
C LEU A 122 10.72 -5.08 -0.25
N PHE A 123 10.85 -5.98 0.71
CA PHE A 123 10.49 -5.68 2.09
C PHE A 123 11.54 -4.74 2.70
N LEU A 124 11.06 -3.66 3.29
CA LEU A 124 11.89 -2.61 3.83
C LEU A 124 12.28 -2.91 5.29
N PRO A 125 13.52 -2.61 5.70
CA PRO A 125 13.93 -2.74 7.10
C PRO A 125 13.20 -1.71 7.98
N PRO A 126 13.11 -1.96 9.31
CA PRO A 126 12.36 -1.10 10.25
C PRO A 126 12.77 0.37 10.21
N GLU A 127 14.03 0.66 9.91
CA GLU A 127 14.56 2.02 9.79
C GLU A 127 13.87 2.82 8.68
N LEU A 128 13.43 2.15 7.61
CA LEU A 128 12.76 2.77 6.47
C LEU A 128 11.24 2.75 6.57
N THR A 129 10.66 1.94 7.46
CA THR A 129 9.19 1.84 7.59
C THR A 129 8.62 2.64 8.75
N ARG A 130 9.43 2.93 9.77
CA ARG A 130 8.99 3.60 11.01
C ARG A 130 7.80 2.91 11.69
N GLY A 131 7.78 1.58 11.63
CA GLY A 131 6.72 0.77 12.23
C GLY A 131 5.46 0.60 11.36
N LEU A 132 5.45 1.17 10.16
CA LEU A 132 4.38 0.92 9.19
C LEU A 132 4.64 -0.40 8.46
N PHE A 133 3.59 -1.14 8.14
CA PHE A 133 3.70 -2.21 7.16
C PHE A 133 3.86 -1.58 5.77
N SER A 134 5.08 -1.60 5.26
CA SER A 134 5.42 -0.95 3.99
C SER A 134 6.49 -1.73 3.25
N PHE A 135 6.34 -1.81 1.94
CA PHE A 135 7.30 -2.42 1.03
C PHE A 135 7.27 -1.73 -0.34
N ILE A 136 8.23 -2.06 -1.18
CA ILE A 136 8.32 -1.57 -2.56
C ILE A 136 7.96 -2.71 -3.50
N ILE A 137 7.20 -2.41 -4.56
CA ILE A 137 6.76 -3.37 -5.58
C ILE A 137 7.18 -2.91 -6.97
N GLN A 138 7.58 -3.87 -7.81
CA GLN A 138 7.69 -3.71 -9.26
C GLN A 138 6.81 -4.76 -9.94
N HIS A 139 5.86 -4.32 -10.76
CA HIS A 139 5.03 -5.22 -11.57
C HIS A 139 5.78 -5.63 -12.83
N HIS A 140 5.72 -6.93 -13.18
CA HIS A 140 6.41 -7.49 -14.35
C HIS A 140 5.44 -7.97 -15.41
N ASP A 141 4.38 -8.70 -15.02
CA ASP A 141 3.47 -9.35 -15.95
C ASP A 141 2.03 -9.29 -15.45
N GLY A 142 1.09 -9.21 -16.40
CA GLY A 142 -0.33 -9.08 -16.14
C GLY A 142 -0.74 -7.68 -15.63
N GLU A 143 -1.78 -7.15 -16.24
CA GLU A 143 -2.33 -5.84 -15.88
C GLU A 143 -3.51 -6.00 -14.92
N LEU A 144 -3.60 -5.10 -13.93
CA LEU A 144 -4.80 -4.96 -13.13
C LEU A 144 -5.92 -4.36 -14.01
N PRO A 145 -7.08 -5.03 -14.13
CA PRO A 145 -8.19 -4.47 -14.89
C PRO A 145 -8.58 -3.08 -14.39
N SER A 146 -8.97 -2.22 -15.29
CA SER A 146 -9.47 -0.89 -14.96
C SER A 146 -10.94 -0.76 -15.32
N HIS A 147 -11.67 0.08 -14.59
CA HIS A 147 -13.02 0.45 -14.98
C HIS A 147 -12.98 1.28 -16.27
N LYS A 148 -13.78 0.90 -17.28
CA LYS A 148 -13.95 1.71 -18.49
C LYS A 148 -14.55 3.06 -18.17
N GLU A 149 -15.53 3.07 -17.26
CA GLU A 149 -16.20 4.27 -16.77
C GLU A 149 -16.55 4.08 -15.29
N TYR A 150 -16.47 5.16 -14.53
CA TYR A 150 -16.93 5.19 -13.14
C TYR A 150 -18.36 5.75 -13.10
N ALA A 151 -19.22 5.14 -12.29
CA ALA A 151 -20.54 5.71 -12.05
C ALA A 151 -20.41 7.13 -11.47
N LYS A 152 -21.40 7.98 -11.76
CA LYS A 152 -21.38 9.40 -11.37
C LYS A 152 -21.16 9.60 -9.87
N ASP A 153 -21.72 8.70 -9.06
CA ASP A 153 -21.71 8.79 -7.59
C ASP A 153 -20.68 7.85 -6.95
N SER A 154 -19.73 7.30 -7.74
CA SER A 154 -18.67 6.43 -7.23
C SER A 154 -17.42 7.22 -6.82
N ILE A 155 -16.71 6.69 -5.82
CA ILE A 155 -15.39 7.16 -5.45
C ILE A 155 -14.37 6.59 -6.44
N ASN A 156 -13.70 7.45 -7.18
CA ASN A 156 -12.81 7.05 -8.28
C ASN A 156 -11.38 7.56 -8.14
N LYS A 157 -11.05 8.14 -6.97
CA LYS A 157 -9.73 8.69 -6.69
C LYS A 157 -9.46 8.65 -5.19
N LEU A 158 -8.25 8.27 -4.81
CA LEU A 158 -7.72 8.49 -3.47
C LEU A 158 -7.14 9.91 -3.38
N ASP A 159 -7.62 10.70 -2.42
CA ASP A 159 -7.10 12.05 -2.20
C ASP A 159 -5.84 12.03 -1.34
N HIS A 160 -5.94 11.46 -0.14
CA HIS A 160 -4.80 11.34 0.77
C HIS A 160 -4.91 10.13 1.69
N VAL A 161 -3.77 9.75 2.27
CA VAL A 161 -3.66 8.84 3.41
C VAL A 161 -2.94 9.58 4.54
N VAL A 162 -3.38 9.37 5.79
CA VAL A 162 -2.83 10.06 6.97
C VAL A 162 -2.01 9.09 7.82
N ILE A 163 -0.81 9.53 8.20
CA ILE A 163 0.08 8.86 9.16
C ILE A 163 0.18 9.74 10.39
N ASN A 164 -0.17 9.20 11.57
CA ASN A 164 0.07 9.87 12.83
C ASN A 164 1.44 9.44 13.40
N THR A 165 2.21 10.40 13.90
CA THR A 165 3.55 10.14 14.45
C THR A 165 3.85 11.11 15.60
N ASN A 166 4.87 10.78 16.39
CA ASN A 166 5.52 11.68 17.34
C ASN A 166 6.89 12.17 16.86
N ASN A 167 7.25 11.89 15.60
CA ASN A 167 8.52 12.28 15.01
C ASN A 167 8.36 12.50 13.49
N ALA A 168 7.93 13.71 13.11
CA ALA A 168 7.73 14.07 11.70
C ALA A 168 9.06 14.17 10.93
N ASP A 169 10.16 14.58 11.56
CA ASP A 169 11.47 14.71 10.90
C ASP A 169 11.94 13.38 10.35
N SER A 170 11.67 12.28 11.03
CA SER A 170 12.02 10.95 10.54
C SER A 170 11.32 10.58 9.22
N PHE A 171 10.11 11.09 8.98
CA PHE A 171 9.42 10.92 7.69
C PHE A 171 9.97 11.83 6.60
N ILE A 172 10.50 13.01 6.96
CA ILE A 172 11.22 13.86 5.99
C ILE A 172 12.49 13.16 5.51
N GLU A 173 13.29 12.62 6.43
CA GLU A 173 14.51 11.87 6.11
C GLU A 173 14.22 10.71 5.15
N ILE A 174 13.17 9.90 5.42
CA ILE A 174 12.86 8.75 4.60
C ILE A 174 12.16 9.14 3.30
N TYR A 175 11.05 9.85 3.39
CA TYR A 175 10.20 10.08 2.22
C TYR A 175 10.82 11.10 1.25
N ARG A 176 11.39 12.20 1.77
CA ARG A 176 12.05 13.21 0.93
C ARG A 176 13.46 12.78 0.54
N ASP A 177 14.29 12.39 1.54
CA ASP A 177 15.72 12.28 1.31
C ASP A 177 16.13 10.90 0.77
N VAL A 178 15.45 9.82 1.18
CA VAL A 178 15.70 8.44 0.66
C VAL A 178 14.80 8.14 -0.53
N PHE A 179 13.47 8.22 -0.38
CA PHE A 179 12.53 7.85 -1.44
C PHE A 179 12.33 8.94 -2.51
N LYS A 180 12.94 10.12 -2.33
CA LYS A 180 12.86 11.27 -3.24
C LYS A 180 11.42 11.72 -3.51
N ILE A 181 10.51 11.51 -2.55
CA ILE A 181 9.13 11.97 -2.64
C ILE A 181 9.08 13.46 -2.32
N ARG A 182 8.38 14.23 -3.15
CA ARG A 182 8.29 15.69 -3.00
C ARG A 182 7.54 16.06 -1.72
N LEU A 183 8.22 16.71 -0.77
CA LEU A 183 7.60 17.42 0.34
C LEU A 183 7.01 18.74 -0.20
N ALA A 184 5.70 18.82 -0.28
CA ALA A 184 4.99 19.97 -0.85
C ALA A 184 4.69 21.05 0.20
N LEU A 185 4.51 20.65 1.46
CA LEU A 185 4.26 21.57 2.57
C LEU A 185 4.75 20.94 3.88
N ASP A 186 5.36 21.76 4.72
CA ASP A 186 5.69 21.51 6.12
C ASP A 186 5.13 22.69 6.92
N LYS A 187 4.17 22.46 7.79
CA LYS A 187 3.48 23.53 8.49
C LYS A 187 3.05 23.11 9.89
N THR A 188 3.40 23.94 10.88
CA THR A 188 2.84 23.85 12.23
C THR A 188 1.53 24.64 12.31
N ILE A 189 0.51 24.01 12.90
CA ILE A 189 -0.79 24.62 13.16
C ILE A 189 -0.91 24.78 14.66
N GLU A 190 -0.62 25.98 15.14
CA GLU A 190 -0.47 26.26 16.59
C GLU A 190 -1.71 25.89 17.41
N HIS A 191 -2.92 26.24 16.92
CA HIS A 191 -4.16 25.97 17.65
C HIS A 191 -4.53 24.49 17.75
N TRP A 192 -3.92 23.62 16.93
CA TRP A 192 -4.03 22.16 17.01
C TRP A 192 -2.84 21.52 17.71
N ASN A 193 -1.80 22.31 18.01
CA ASN A 193 -0.52 21.81 18.50
C ASN A 193 0.00 20.65 17.66
N SER A 194 -0.07 20.79 16.34
CA SER A 194 0.26 19.74 15.40
C SER A 194 1.12 20.28 14.27
N ARG A 195 2.16 19.54 13.89
CA ARG A 195 2.92 19.78 12.67
C ARG A 195 2.44 18.81 11.58
N MET A 196 2.23 19.31 10.39
CA MET A 196 1.69 18.56 9.26
C MET A 196 2.64 18.64 8.08
N LEU A 197 3.02 17.47 7.56
CA LEU A 197 3.81 17.32 6.36
C LEU A 197 2.94 16.76 5.25
N PHE A 198 3.10 17.28 4.03
CA PHE A 198 2.35 16.84 2.86
C PHE A 198 3.30 16.39 1.76
N PHE A 199 3.40 15.07 1.55
CA PHE A 199 4.20 14.46 0.49
C PHE A 199 3.32 14.17 -0.71
N ARG A 200 3.72 14.63 -1.91
CA ARG A 200 2.90 14.52 -3.14
C ARG A 200 3.45 13.49 -4.10
N LEU A 201 2.62 12.51 -4.45
CA LEU A 201 2.92 11.49 -5.45
C LEU A 201 1.62 11.00 -6.13
N ASN A 202 1.65 10.60 -7.42
CA ASN A 202 0.51 10.11 -8.21
C ASN A 202 -0.75 10.97 -8.17
N LYS A 203 -0.64 12.29 -8.02
CA LYS A 203 -1.81 13.16 -7.80
C LYS A 203 -2.59 12.81 -6.51
N THR A 204 -1.93 12.21 -5.53
CA THR A 204 -2.40 11.96 -4.17
C THR A 204 -1.42 12.53 -3.15
N THR A 205 -1.74 12.45 -1.88
CA THR A 205 -0.92 12.97 -0.78
C THR A 205 -0.73 11.91 0.29
N ILE A 206 0.50 11.78 0.79
CA ILE A 206 0.72 11.21 2.13
C ILE A 206 0.83 12.39 3.07
N GLU A 207 -0.10 12.49 4.01
CA GLU A 207 -0.12 13.48 5.07
C GLU A 207 0.46 12.86 6.34
N VAL A 208 1.48 13.48 6.91
CA VAL A 208 2.06 13.06 8.19
C VAL A 208 1.69 14.09 9.25
N VAL A 209 1.05 13.64 10.31
CA VAL A 209 0.59 14.50 11.40
C VAL A 209 1.36 14.16 12.68
N GLU A 210 2.16 15.11 13.16
CA GLU A 210 2.86 15.01 14.43
C GLU A 210 2.04 15.70 15.53
N ARG A 211 1.87 15.00 16.66
CA ARG A 211 1.18 15.48 17.86
C ARG A 211 1.97 15.18 19.11
#